data_a3a64c17aee6b4d423563d42cc7637b0
#
_entry.id   a3a64c17aee6b4d423563d42cc7637b0
#
_cell.length_a   1.000
_cell.length_b   1.000
_cell.length_c   1.000
_cell.angle_alpha   90.00
_cell.angle_beta   90.00
_cell.angle_gamma   90.00
#
_symmetry.space_group_name_H-M   'P 1'
#
loop_
_entity.id
_entity.type
_entity.pdbx_description
1 polymer ?
#
loop_
_entity_poly.entity_id
_entity_poly.type
_entity_poly.pdbx_seq_one_letter_code
_entity_poly.pdbx_strand_id
1 'polypeptide(L)'
;MNTQSKVLKWSLIIGIVIVLNLFFNYALSLAYKNPTYEAFCPNTSQVITNPDNQKACVDEGGQWTNNTYYGKPMIVGETQPRGYCDLQFTCRNNYESAQKVYDRNVFVTLVLLGAICVAIGSFLAGNILISIALSLAGVLSFIIASMRYWNSADDLIKVVILAIALAILIWVAYKKFKDN
;
A
#
# COMPACT_ATOMS: atom_id res chain seq x y z
N MET A 1 -1.64 -43.53 8.52
CA MET A 1 -1.35 -42.50 7.52
C MET A 1 0.02 -41.94 7.84
N ASN A 2 1.04 -42.23 7.00
CA ASN A 2 2.45 -41.97 7.31
C ASN A 2 2.74 -40.48 7.48
N THR A 3 3.57 -40.14 8.46
CA THR A 3 4.01 -38.76 8.76
C THR A 3 4.59 -38.06 7.52
N GLN A 4 5.31 -38.78 6.67
CA GLN A 4 5.86 -38.28 5.41
C GLN A 4 4.78 -37.76 4.44
N SER A 5 3.62 -38.40 4.34
CA SER A 5 2.53 -37.96 3.45
C SER A 5 1.88 -36.65 3.95
N LYS A 6 1.87 -36.43 5.26
CA LYS A 6 1.37 -35.16 5.85
C LYS A 6 2.33 -33.99 5.59
N VAL A 7 3.64 -34.25 5.78
CA VAL A 7 4.67 -33.22 5.53
C VAL A 7 4.65 -32.77 4.05
N LEU A 8 4.58 -33.73 3.12
CA LEU A 8 4.51 -33.47 1.70
C LEU A 8 3.28 -32.58 1.32
N LYS A 9 2.10 -32.91 1.88
CA LYS A 9 0.86 -32.19 1.64
C LYS A 9 0.99 -30.72 2.12
N TRP A 10 1.49 -30.51 3.33
CA TRP A 10 1.69 -29.16 3.88
C TRP A 10 2.74 -28.35 3.09
N SER A 11 3.83 -28.99 2.67
CA SER A 11 4.85 -28.36 1.83
C SER A 11 4.28 -27.89 0.50
N LEU A 12 3.44 -28.69 -0.15
CA LEU A 12 2.76 -28.30 -1.40
C LEU A 12 1.77 -27.16 -1.19
N ILE A 13 0.98 -27.18 -0.12
CA ILE A 13 0.05 -26.09 0.21
C ILE A 13 0.82 -24.78 0.38
N ILE A 14 1.87 -24.77 1.19
CA ILE A 14 2.69 -23.57 1.43
C ILE A 14 3.34 -23.08 0.13
N GLY A 15 3.88 -24.00 -0.68
CA GLY A 15 4.46 -23.66 -1.99
C GLY A 15 3.46 -22.98 -2.91
N ILE A 16 2.25 -23.52 -3.05
CA ILE A 16 1.17 -22.92 -3.87
C ILE A 16 0.80 -21.53 -3.34
N VAL A 17 0.64 -21.38 -2.03
CA VAL A 17 0.29 -20.10 -1.39
C VAL A 17 1.33 -19.03 -1.69
N ILE A 18 2.61 -19.36 -1.53
CA ILE A 18 3.71 -18.40 -1.78
C ILE A 18 3.77 -18.02 -3.26
N VAL A 19 3.80 -19.02 -4.16
CA VAL A 19 3.93 -18.78 -5.60
C VAL A 19 2.75 -17.98 -6.13
N LEU A 20 1.52 -18.28 -5.69
CA LEU A 20 0.32 -17.54 -6.11
C LEU A 20 0.37 -16.08 -5.67
N ASN A 21 0.79 -15.80 -4.43
CA ASN A 21 0.91 -14.43 -3.95
C ASN A 21 2.05 -13.66 -4.65
N LEU A 22 3.17 -14.29 -4.94
CA LEU A 22 4.22 -13.71 -5.76
C LEU A 22 3.70 -13.39 -7.17
N PHE A 23 2.98 -14.33 -7.79
CA PHE A 23 2.36 -14.11 -9.10
C PHE A 23 1.43 -12.89 -9.08
N PHE A 24 0.56 -12.75 -8.09
CA PHE A 24 -0.31 -11.57 -7.98
C PHE A 24 0.49 -10.28 -7.86
N ASN A 25 1.54 -10.26 -7.04
CA ASN A 25 2.38 -9.05 -6.88
C ASN A 25 3.08 -8.67 -8.20
N TYR A 26 3.63 -9.63 -8.93
CA TYR A 26 4.26 -9.36 -10.23
C TYR A 26 3.24 -8.95 -11.30
N ALA A 27 2.09 -9.60 -11.36
CA ALA A 27 1.01 -9.24 -12.28
C ALA A 27 0.52 -7.80 -12.04
N LEU A 28 0.41 -7.39 -10.77
CA LEU A 28 0.04 -6.03 -10.42
C LEU A 28 1.11 -5.01 -10.77
N SER A 29 2.39 -5.34 -10.62
CA SER A 29 3.49 -4.45 -11.01
C SER A 29 3.56 -4.23 -12.53
N LEU A 30 3.07 -5.17 -13.33
CA LEU A 30 2.91 -5.01 -14.77
C LEU A 30 1.69 -4.18 -15.13
N ALA A 31 0.58 -4.33 -14.38
CA ALA A 31 -0.67 -3.63 -14.66
C ALA A 31 -0.66 -2.18 -14.17
N TYR A 32 -0.01 -1.91 -13.05
CA TYR A 32 0.06 -0.60 -12.42
C TYR A 32 1.50 -0.14 -12.33
N LYS A 33 1.82 0.97 -13.02
CA LYS A 33 3.16 1.57 -12.97
C LYS A 33 3.35 2.27 -11.61
N ASN A 34 4.36 1.82 -10.86
CA ASN A 34 4.72 2.44 -9.59
C ASN A 34 5.28 3.86 -9.83
N PRO A 35 4.73 4.92 -9.22
CA PRO A 35 5.30 6.25 -9.32
C PRO A 35 6.67 6.27 -8.63
N THR A 36 7.67 6.85 -9.29
CA THR A 36 9.01 7.05 -8.74
C THR A 36 9.21 8.50 -8.35
N TYR A 37 9.92 8.75 -7.25
CA TYR A 37 10.18 10.11 -6.78
C TYR A 37 10.88 10.97 -7.82
N GLU A 38 11.86 10.40 -8.54
CA GLU A 38 12.63 11.09 -9.58
C GLU A 38 11.76 11.56 -10.75
N ALA A 39 10.64 10.89 -11.03
CA ALA A 39 9.73 11.29 -12.10
C ALA A 39 8.96 12.58 -11.77
N PHE A 40 8.78 12.87 -10.47
CA PHE A 40 8.09 14.07 -10.00
C PHE A 40 9.05 15.18 -9.57
N CYS A 41 10.23 14.80 -9.03
CA CYS A 41 11.24 15.71 -8.49
C CYS A 41 12.61 15.47 -9.16
N PRO A 42 12.78 15.79 -10.44
CA PRO A 42 14.00 15.44 -11.20
C PRO A 42 15.27 16.19 -10.75
N ASN A 43 15.14 17.31 -10.04
CA ASN A 43 16.23 18.24 -9.74
C ASN A 43 16.76 18.15 -8.30
N THR A 44 16.63 17.01 -7.64
CA THR A 44 17.03 16.85 -6.23
C THR A 44 18.53 17.10 -5.99
N SER A 45 19.36 17.08 -7.03
CA SER A 45 20.82 17.20 -6.94
C SER A 45 21.38 18.59 -7.28
N GLN A 46 20.57 19.54 -7.72
CA GLN A 46 21.03 20.90 -7.98
C GLN A 46 20.90 21.72 -6.71
N VAL A 47 22.03 22.22 -6.20
CA VAL A 47 22.09 23.21 -5.14
C VAL A 47 21.54 24.54 -5.72
N ILE A 48 20.22 24.67 -5.67
CA ILE A 48 19.55 25.94 -6.01
C ILE A 48 19.73 26.82 -4.79
N THR A 49 20.18 28.05 -5.02
CA THR A 49 20.18 29.09 -3.98
C THR A 49 18.77 29.21 -3.42
N ASN A 50 18.61 28.92 -2.15
CA ASN A 50 17.30 28.98 -1.51
C ASN A 50 16.74 30.40 -1.60
N PRO A 51 15.52 30.62 -2.10
CA PRO A 51 14.93 31.96 -2.17
C PRO A 51 14.82 32.58 -0.78
N ASP A 52 15.27 33.84 -0.65
CA ASP A 52 15.28 34.54 0.63
C ASP A 52 13.94 35.21 0.99
N ASN A 53 12.93 35.09 0.11
CA ASN A 53 11.63 35.68 0.31
C ASN A 53 10.49 34.81 -0.19
N GLN A 54 9.31 35.01 0.39
CA GLN A 54 8.11 34.23 0.12
C GLN A 54 7.70 34.21 -1.34
N LYS A 55 7.80 35.38 -2.01
CA LYS A 55 7.35 35.52 -3.41
C LYS A 55 8.22 34.69 -4.35
N ALA A 56 9.53 34.81 -4.25
CA ALA A 56 10.46 34.04 -5.06
C ALA A 56 10.31 32.50 -4.79
N CYS A 57 10.06 32.11 -3.53
CA CYS A 57 9.80 30.73 -3.17
C CYS A 57 8.55 30.15 -3.87
N VAL A 58 7.46 30.89 -3.87
CA VAL A 58 6.20 30.47 -4.50
C VAL A 58 6.32 30.48 -6.03
N ASP A 59 7.01 31.44 -6.61
CA ASP A 59 7.25 31.54 -8.06
C ASP A 59 8.07 30.35 -8.58
N GLU A 60 8.96 29.77 -7.75
CA GLU A 60 9.70 28.53 -8.03
C GLU A 60 8.94 27.24 -7.65
N GLY A 61 7.67 27.34 -7.25
CA GLY A 61 6.83 26.19 -6.89
C GLY A 61 7.08 25.63 -5.49
N GLY A 62 7.82 26.35 -4.65
CA GLY A 62 8.08 25.97 -3.27
C GLY A 62 6.99 26.44 -2.30
N GLN A 63 7.06 25.94 -1.07
CA GLN A 63 6.26 26.39 0.06
C GLN A 63 7.11 27.17 1.04
N TRP A 64 6.67 28.42 1.34
CA TRP A 64 7.31 29.24 2.35
C TRP A 64 6.76 28.91 3.73
N THR A 65 7.64 28.58 4.68
CA THR A 65 7.29 28.36 6.08
C THR A 65 7.88 29.47 6.95
N ASN A 66 7.00 30.22 7.63
CA ASN A 66 7.44 31.25 8.56
C ASN A 66 8.03 30.61 9.84
N ASN A 67 9.23 31.00 10.22
CA ASN A 67 9.80 30.61 11.49
C ASN A 67 9.10 31.39 12.63
N THR A 68 8.15 30.76 13.28
CA THR A 68 7.61 31.25 14.56
C THR A 68 8.52 30.77 15.66
N TYR A 69 9.59 31.51 15.93
CA TYR A 69 10.48 31.20 17.04
C TYR A 69 9.81 31.57 18.37
N TYR A 70 9.26 30.57 19.03
CA TYR A 70 8.89 30.68 20.45
C TYR A 70 10.15 30.48 21.31
N GLY A 71 10.69 31.59 21.88
CA GLY A 71 11.41 31.53 23.14
C GLY A 71 12.95 31.42 23.14
N LYS A 72 13.69 31.89 22.11
CA LYS A 72 15.12 32.20 22.28
C LYS A 72 15.37 33.71 22.25
N PRO A 73 16.20 34.26 23.19
CA PRO A 73 16.54 35.67 23.19
C PRO A 73 17.31 36.00 21.88
N MET A 74 16.85 37.07 21.19
CA MET A 74 17.54 37.60 20.02
C MET A 74 18.92 38.08 20.35
N ILE A 75 19.94 37.60 19.65
CA ILE A 75 21.25 38.20 19.62
C ILE A 75 21.15 39.44 18.73
N VAL A 76 21.40 40.62 19.29
CA VAL A 76 21.33 41.90 18.60
C VAL A 76 22.37 41.91 17.47
N GLY A 77 21.91 41.90 16.20
CA GLY A 77 22.76 42.01 15.02
C GLY A 77 22.63 40.98 13.93
N GLU A 78 21.94 39.88 14.15
CA GLU A 78 21.69 38.87 13.12
C GLU A 78 20.29 39.02 12.53
N THR A 79 20.20 39.36 11.24
CA THR A 79 18.96 39.25 10.46
C THR A 79 18.65 37.80 10.19
N GLN A 80 17.98 37.13 11.14
CA GLN A 80 17.50 35.77 10.88
C GLN A 80 16.44 35.79 9.76
N PRO A 81 16.51 34.86 8.80
CA PRO A 81 15.49 34.77 7.79
C PRO A 81 14.14 34.49 8.44
N ARG A 82 13.13 35.29 8.12
CA ARG A 82 11.77 35.20 8.69
C ARG A 82 11.04 33.91 8.32
N GLY A 83 11.67 33.03 7.58
CA GLY A 83 11.14 31.76 7.14
C GLY A 83 12.16 30.98 6.29
N TYR A 84 11.76 29.80 5.85
CA TYR A 84 12.53 29.00 4.90
C TYR A 84 11.62 28.54 3.75
N CYS A 85 12.22 28.33 2.57
CA CYS A 85 11.54 27.83 1.38
C CYS A 85 11.77 26.32 1.23
N ASP A 86 10.69 25.54 1.19
CA ASP A 86 10.74 24.14 0.77
C ASP A 86 10.43 24.04 -0.73
N LEU A 87 11.46 24.04 -1.55
CA LEU A 87 11.35 24.00 -3.02
C LEU A 87 10.78 22.67 -3.52
N GLN A 88 10.88 21.61 -2.73
CA GLN A 88 10.39 20.30 -3.12
C GLN A 88 8.94 20.02 -2.68
N PHE A 89 8.30 20.96 -2.00
CA PHE A 89 6.96 20.76 -1.45
C PHE A 89 5.94 20.34 -2.51
N THR A 90 5.87 21.07 -3.62
CA THR A 90 4.87 20.81 -4.68
C THR A 90 5.12 19.47 -5.38
N CYS A 91 6.38 19.17 -5.74
CA CYS A 91 6.71 17.93 -6.42
C CYS A 91 6.52 16.73 -5.47
N ARG A 92 6.89 16.85 -4.18
CA ARG A 92 6.66 15.84 -3.16
C ARG A 92 5.17 15.57 -2.94
N ASN A 93 4.36 16.61 -2.84
CA ASN A 93 2.90 16.48 -2.69
C ASN A 93 2.24 15.79 -3.90
N ASN A 94 2.71 16.11 -5.10
CA ASN A 94 2.26 15.45 -6.33
C ASN A 94 2.65 13.96 -6.35
N TYR A 95 3.89 13.64 -5.95
CA TYR A 95 4.34 12.26 -5.80
C TYR A 95 3.52 11.49 -4.77
N GLU A 96 3.31 12.06 -3.56
CA GLU A 96 2.50 11.44 -2.52
C GLU A 96 1.06 11.20 -2.96
N SER A 97 0.48 12.15 -3.70
CA SER A 97 -0.87 12.01 -4.26
C SER A 97 -0.94 10.88 -5.30
N ALA A 98 0.04 10.79 -6.19
CA ALA A 98 0.14 9.70 -7.16
C ALA A 98 0.36 8.33 -6.47
N GLN A 99 1.21 8.31 -5.43
CA GLN A 99 1.46 7.11 -4.62
C GLN A 99 0.19 6.63 -3.91
N LYS A 100 -0.60 7.53 -3.32
CA LYS A 100 -1.89 7.19 -2.69
C LYS A 100 -2.87 6.54 -3.68
N VAL A 101 -2.96 7.05 -4.89
CA VAL A 101 -3.83 6.48 -5.94
C VAL A 101 -3.34 5.09 -6.35
N TYR A 102 -2.03 4.94 -6.56
CA TYR A 102 -1.40 3.66 -6.88
C TYR A 102 -1.68 2.61 -5.79
N ASP A 103 -1.37 2.93 -4.54
CA ASP A 103 -1.54 2.03 -3.40
C ASP A 103 -3.01 1.62 -3.22
N ARG A 104 -3.94 2.56 -3.39
CA ARG A 104 -5.38 2.27 -3.36
C ARG A 104 -5.78 1.27 -4.44
N ASN A 105 -5.36 1.48 -5.68
CA ASN A 105 -5.71 0.60 -6.79
C ASN A 105 -5.14 -0.81 -6.59
N VAL A 106 -3.89 -0.90 -6.17
CA VAL A 106 -3.23 -2.19 -5.86
C VAL A 106 -3.95 -2.90 -4.71
N PHE A 107 -4.31 -2.17 -3.65
CA PHE A 107 -5.07 -2.72 -2.52
C PHE A 107 -6.40 -3.32 -2.95
N VAL A 108 -7.23 -2.54 -3.66
CA VAL A 108 -8.54 -3.00 -4.14
C VAL A 108 -8.41 -4.25 -5.01
N THR A 109 -7.44 -4.25 -5.93
CA THR A 109 -7.21 -5.39 -6.83
C THR A 109 -6.74 -6.63 -6.08
N LEU A 110 -5.84 -6.50 -5.10
CA LEU A 110 -5.41 -7.63 -4.26
C LEU A 110 -6.55 -8.21 -3.42
N VAL A 111 -7.40 -7.34 -2.87
CA VAL A 111 -8.59 -7.78 -2.11
C VAL A 111 -9.56 -8.54 -3.01
N LEU A 112 -9.83 -8.04 -4.22
CA LEU A 112 -10.68 -8.74 -5.18
C LEU A 112 -10.11 -10.10 -5.59
N LEU A 113 -8.82 -10.16 -5.93
CA LEU A 113 -8.14 -11.42 -6.27
C LEU A 113 -8.17 -12.42 -5.11
N GLY A 114 -7.91 -11.95 -3.88
CA GLY A 114 -8.02 -12.75 -2.68
C GLY A 114 -9.42 -13.32 -2.47
N ALA A 115 -10.47 -12.49 -2.64
CA ALA A 115 -11.86 -12.92 -2.53
C ALA A 115 -12.24 -13.98 -3.58
N ILE A 116 -11.79 -13.78 -4.82
CA ILE A 116 -11.98 -14.75 -5.91
C ILE A 116 -11.31 -16.09 -5.58
N CYS A 117 -10.07 -16.07 -5.06
CA CYS A 117 -9.35 -17.27 -4.67
C CYS A 117 -10.07 -18.04 -3.56
N VAL A 118 -10.58 -17.35 -2.53
CA VAL A 118 -11.36 -17.97 -1.45
C VAL A 118 -12.65 -18.56 -2.01
N ALA A 119 -13.36 -17.86 -2.87
CA ALA A 119 -14.58 -18.33 -3.50
C ALA A 119 -14.32 -19.61 -4.33
N ILE A 120 -13.35 -19.57 -5.26
CA ILE A 120 -12.98 -20.72 -6.10
C ILE A 120 -12.54 -21.90 -5.21
N GLY A 121 -11.68 -21.64 -4.20
CA GLY A 121 -11.25 -22.67 -3.25
C GLY A 121 -12.40 -23.36 -2.53
N SER A 122 -13.46 -22.59 -2.22
CA SER A 122 -14.67 -23.11 -1.56
C SER A 122 -15.53 -24.01 -2.47
N PHE A 123 -15.56 -23.71 -3.78
CA PHE A 123 -16.32 -24.50 -4.76
C PHE A 123 -15.58 -25.75 -5.27
N LEU A 124 -14.25 -25.80 -5.15
CA LEU A 124 -13.44 -26.95 -5.57
C LEU A 124 -13.51 -28.07 -4.53
N ALA A 125 -14.69 -28.72 -4.42
CA ALA A 125 -14.92 -29.84 -3.50
C ALA A 125 -14.15 -31.14 -3.86
N GLY A 126 -13.68 -31.27 -5.12
CA GLY A 126 -13.03 -32.49 -5.60
C GLY A 126 -11.60 -32.74 -5.08
N ASN A 127 -10.86 -31.69 -4.72
CA ASN A 127 -9.47 -31.79 -4.27
C ASN A 127 -9.23 -30.92 -3.02
N ILE A 128 -9.34 -31.53 -1.86
CA ILE A 128 -9.19 -30.86 -0.56
C ILE A 128 -7.88 -30.06 -0.47
N LEU A 129 -6.77 -30.55 -1.02
CA LEU A 129 -5.47 -29.89 -0.96
C LEU A 129 -5.48 -28.55 -1.74
N ILE A 130 -6.02 -28.54 -2.95
CA ILE A 130 -6.13 -27.33 -3.77
C ILE A 130 -7.10 -26.32 -3.14
N SER A 131 -8.23 -26.81 -2.62
CA SER A 131 -9.22 -25.98 -1.92
C SER A 131 -8.59 -25.24 -0.72
N ILE A 132 -7.83 -25.93 0.12
CA ILE A 132 -7.14 -25.34 1.26
C ILE A 132 -6.07 -24.35 0.79
N ALA A 133 -5.26 -24.72 -0.21
CA ALA A 133 -4.19 -23.85 -0.71
C ALA A 133 -4.73 -22.54 -1.29
N LEU A 134 -5.81 -22.58 -2.12
CA LEU A 134 -6.43 -21.37 -2.67
C LEU A 134 -7.04 -20.50 -1.57
N SER A 135 -7.74 -21.09 -0.62
CA SER A 135 -8.35 -20.34 0.49
C SER A 135 -7.28 -19.63 1.34
N LEU A 136 -6.19 -20.32 1.67
CA LEU A 136 -5.07 -19.73 2.42
C LEU A 136 -4.36 -18.65 1.62
N ALA A 137 -4.17 -18.85 0.31
CA ALA A 137 -3.55 -17.85 -0.55
C ALA A 137 -4.41 -16.58 -0.62
N GLY A 138 -5.73 -16.71 -0.70
CA GLY A 138 -6.65 -15.56 -0.67
C GLY A 138 -6.60 -14.79 0.65
N VAL A 139 -6.57 -15.50 1.80
CA VAL A 139 -6.42 -14.86 3.11
C VAL A 139 -5.06 -14.15 3.22
N LEU A 140 -3.97 -14.76 2.76
CA LEU A 140 -2.66 -14.13 2.76
C LEU A 140 -2.63 -12.88 1.86
N SER A 141 -3.32 -12.90 0.72
CA SER A 141 -3.47 -11.71 -0.14
C SER A 141 -4.15 -10.54 0.58
N PHE A 142 -5.15 -10.79 1.45
CA PHE A 142 -5.76 -9.75 2.27
C PHE A 142 -4.77 -9.14 3.27
N ILE A 143 -3.94 -9.96 3.90
CA ILE A 143 -2.92 -9.50 4.85
C ILE A 143 -1.90 -8.62 4.12
N ILE A 144 -1.37 -9.08 2.97
CA ILE A 144 -0.40 -8.32 2.17
C ILE A 144 -1.00 -7.00 1.69
N ALA A 145 -2.24 -7.03 1.21
CA ALA A 145 -2.97 -5.82 0.79
C ALA A 145 -3.09 -4.81 1.93
N SER A 146 -3.50 -5.27 3.12
CA SER A 146 -3.65 -4.42 4.30
C SER A 146 -2.33 -3.79 4.74
N MET A 147 -1.24 -4.56 4.75
CA MET A 147 0.09 -4.06 5.12
C MET A 147 0.60 -3.01 4.14
N ARG A 148 0.39 -3.21 2.83
CA ARG A 148 0.86 -2.29 1.79
C ARG A 148 0.12 -0.97 1.81
N TYR A 149 -1.18 -0.98 2.12
CA TYR A 149 -2.03 0.21 2.11
C TYR A 149 -2.05 0.96 3.44
N TRP A 150 -1.34 0.45 4.48
CA TRP A 150 -1.40 0.98 5.84
C TRP A 150 -1.07 2.48 5.95
N ASN A 151 -0.10 2.96 5.17
CA ASN A 151 0.39 4.34 5.24
C ASN A 151 -0.35 5.34 4.34
N SER A 152 -1.11 4.86 3.34
CA SER A 152 -1.58 5.74 2.24
C SER A 152 -3.09 6.00 2.25
N ALA A 153 -3.85 5.37 3.16
CA ALA A 153 -5.30 5.35 3.07
C ALA A 153 -6.02 6.15 4.12
N ASP A 154 -7.14 6.73 3.70
CA ASP A 154 -8.19 7.16 4.61
C ASP A 154 -8.74 5.96 5.38
N ASP A 155 -8.76 6.05 6.70
CA ASP A 155 -9.17 4.96 7.59
C ASP A 155 -10.58 4.43 7.29
N LEU A 156 -11.46 5.28 6.81
CA LEU A 156 -12.82 4.92 6.44
C LEU A 156 -12.86 3.92 5.26
N ILE A 157 -12.03 4.13 4.23
CA ILE A 157 -11.95 3.23 3.07
C ILE A 157 -11.42 1.85 3.48
N LYS A 158 -10.42 1.80 4.36
CA LYS A 158 -9.89 0.54 4.92
C LYS A 158 -11.00 -0.26 5.61
N VAL A 159 -11.74 0.40 6.50
CA VAL A 159 -12.80 -0.25 7.28
C VAL A 159 -13.89 -0.81 6.37
N VAL A 160 -14.35 -0.03 5.38
CA VAL A 160 -15.42 -0.46 4.47
C VAL A 160 -14.98 -1.68 3.64
N ILE A 161 -13.78 -1.66 3.06
CA ILE A 161 -13.32 -2.77 2.22
C ILE A 161 -13.07 -4.03 3.04
N LEU A 162 -12.48 -3.90 4.24
CA LEU A 162 -12.26 -5.04 5.14
C LEU A 162 -13.59 -5.62 5.65
N ALA A 163 -14.60 -4.77 5.92
CA ALA A 163 -15.93 -5.22 6.31
C ALA A 163 -16.61 -6.02 5.18
N ILE A 164 -16.49 -5.58 3.93
CA ILE A 164 -16.99 -6.32 2.77
C ILE A 164 -16.27 -7.66 2.62
N ALA A 165 -14.93 -7.67 2.72
CA ALA A 165 -14.14 -8.90 2.67
C ALA A 165 -14.54 -9.88 3.78
N LEU A 166 -14.73 -9.38 5.02
CA LEU A 166 -15.19 -10.18 6.15
C LEU A 166 -16.58 -10.76 5.91
N ALA A 167 -17.52 -9.96 5.40
CA ALA A 167 -18.86 -10.43 5.07
C ALA A 167 -18.84 -11.56 4.03
N ILE A 168 -17.99 -11.45 3.00
CA ILE A 168 -17.80 -12.51 1.99
C ILE A 168 -17.25 -13.78 2.64
N LEU A 169 -16.24 -13.66 3.49
CA LEU A 169 -15.64 -14.80 4.19
C LEU A 169 -16.67 -15.52 5.09
N ILE A 170 -17.46 -14.78 5.87
CA ILE A 170 -18.51 -15.32 6.72
C ILE A 170 -19.59 -16.01 5.87
N TRP A 171 -20.01 -15.39 4.78
CA TRP A 171 -21.00 -15.97 3.88
C TRP A 171 -20.55 -17.30 3.28
N VAL A 172 -19.29 -17.35 2.81
CA VAL A 172 -18.67 -18.57 2.26
C VAL A 172 -18.57 -19.64 3.34
N ALA A 173 -18.13 -19.29 4.55
CA ALA A 173 -18.06 -20.22 5.68
C ALA A 173 -19.44 -20.79 6.02
N TYR A 174 -20.46 -19.91 6.17
CA TYR A 174 -21.81 -20.33 6.48
C TYR A 174 -22.38 -21.30 5.42
N LYS A 175 -22.22 -20.97 4.14
CA LYS A 175 -22.70 -21.83 3.05
C LYS A 175 -22.03 -23.22 3.07
N LYS A 176 -20.69 -23.25 3.26
CA LYS A 176 -19.92 -24.50 3.23
C LYS A 176 -20.22 -25.41 4.43
N PHE A 177 -20.48 -24.85 5.61
CA PHE A 177 -20.76 -25.65 6.82
C PHE A 177 -22.24 -25.98 7.01
N LYS A 178 -23.15 -25.31 6.27
CA LYS A 178 -24.58 -25.66 6.29
C LYS A 178 -24.89 -26.88 5.41
N ASP A 179 -24.10 -27.13 4.35
CA ASP A 179 -24.31 -28.20 3.38
C ASP A 179 -23.55 -29.51 3.77
N ASN A 180 -22.93 -29.55 4.98
CA ASN A 180 -22.35 -30.75 5.61
C ASN A 180 -23.15 -31.15 6.84
#